data_3bff8014787d6d82ed7ab937140e9db2
#
_entry.id   3bff8014787d6d82ed7ab937140e9db2
#
_cell.length_a   1.000
_cell.length_b   1.000
_cell.length_c   1.000
_cell.angle_alpha   90.00
_cell.angle_beta   90.00
_cell.angle_gamma   90.00
#
_symmetry.space_group_name_H-M   'P 1'
#
loop_
_entity.id
_entity.type
_entity.pdbx_description
1 polymer ?
#
loop_
_entity_poly.entity_id
_entity_poly.type
_entity_poly.pdbx_seq_one_letter_code
_entity_poly.pdbx_strand_id
1 'polypeptide(L)'
;MKKLARLTALLLTGALLLALTACGAAPLAPEQQAKQWLLGEINSYRATLEFAPLEEVKQLSDAEQIWVEQFRAAGKTELPESTTNETHQKWASMTGNWTRCDTFGLGVKKDASGELIDILLAKVPANTPEGKAELSEALNHHAFNLSACTRIGIAVVTIDGQMYWTCSVYS
;
A
#
# COMPACT_ATOMS: atom_id res chain seq x y z
N MET A 1 32.27 6.72 5.96
CA MET A 1 31.69 6.07 4.76
C MET A 1 30.18 5.88 4.84
N LYS A 2 29.56 5.56 6.01
CA LYS A 2 28.09 5.38 6.14
C LYS A 2 27.24 6.65 5.88
N LYS A 3 27.78 7.86 6.08
CA LYS A 3 27.06 9.13 5.83
C LYS A 3 26.97 9.50 4.34
N LEU A 4 27.94 9.11 3.51
CA LEU A 4 27.91 9.36 2.06
C LEU A 4 26.87 8.48 1.34
N ALA A 5 26.69 7.24 1.76
CA ALA A 5 25.69 6.35 1.17
C ALA A 5 24.24 6.81 1.40
N ARG A 6 23.98 7.51 2.52
CA ARG A 6 22.65 8.10 2.83
C ARG A 6 22.34 9.31 1.96
N LEU A 7 23.35 10.14 1.64
CA LEU A 7 23.17 11.29 0.74
C LEU A 7 22.91 10.85 -0.71
N THR A 8 23.58 9.79 -1.18
CA THR A 8 23.39 9.28 -2.54
C THR A 8 22.01 8.65 -2.75
N ALA A 9 21.44 7.98 -1.74
CA ALA A 9 20.09 7.40 -1.84
C ALA A 9 19.01 8.50 -1.94
N LEU A 10 19.12 9.58 -1.15
CA LEU A 10 18.21 10.72 -1.19
C LEU A 10 18.30 11.52 -2.50
N LEU A 11 19.50 11.64 -3.08
CA LEU A 11 19.72 12.32 -4.36
C LEU A 11 19.19 11.49 -5.54
N LEU A 12 19.25 10.17 -5.49
CA LEU A 12 18.73 9.29 -6.55
C LEU A 12 17.20 9.30 -6.61
N THR A 13 16.49 9.35 -5.46
CA THR A 13 15.03 9.47 -5.42
C THR A 13 14.55 10.83 -5.95
N GLY A 14 15.24 11.91 -5.60
CA GLY A 14 14.91 13.26 -6.11
C GLY A 14 15.20 13.42 -7.60
N ALA A 15 16.28 12.84 -8.10
CA ALA A 15 16.66 12.89 -9.52
C ALA A 15 15.73 12.06 -10.42
N LEU A 16 15.18 10.94 -9.91
CA LEU A 16 14.25 10.11 -10.68
C LEU A 16 12.91 10.83 -10.90
N LEU A 17 12.42 11.58 -9.91
CA LEU A 17 11.22 12.40 -10.05
C LEU A 17 11.40 13.56 -11.04
N LEU A 18 12.59 14.17 -11.08
CA LEU A 18 12.90 15.24 -12.02
C LEU A 18 13.15 14.74 -13.45
N ALA A 19 13.69 13.53 -13.63
CA ALA A 19 13.93 12.95 -14.95
C ALA A 19 12.63 12.56 -15.67
N LEU A 20 11.57 12.21 -14.96
CA LEU A 20 10.25 11.91 -15.54
C LEU A 20 9.56 13.13 -16.12
N THR A 21 9.84 14.34 -15.58
CA THR A 21 9.28 15.59 -16.12
C THR A 21 10.02 16.09 -17.36
N ALA A 22 11.28 15.68 -17.55
CA ALA A 22 12.10 16.12 -18.68
C ALA A 22 11.81 15.38 -20.00
N CYS A 23 11.12 14.22 -19.94
CA CYS A 23 10.84 13.39 -21.12
C CYS A 23 9.46 13.61 -21.76
N GLY A 24 8.70 14.64 -21.37
CA GLY A 24 7.38 14.91 -21.94
C GLY A 24 6.32 13.83 -21.66
N ALA A 25 6.54 12.97 -20.67
CA ALA A 25 5.55 12.01 -20.21
C ALA A 25 4.35 12.77 -19.59
N ALA A 26 3.14 12.34 -19.93
CA ALA A 26 1.93 12.90 -19.31
C ALA A 26 2.02 12.75 -17.78
N PRO A 27 1.50 13.74 -17.01
CA PRO A 27 1.46 13.62 -15.56
C PRO A 27 0.76 12.31 -15.15
N LEU A 28 1.30 11.61 -14.17
CA LEU A 28 0.66 10.42 -13.63
C LEU A 28 -0.72 10.75 -13.09
N ALA A 29 -1.67 9.82 -13.26
CA ALA A 29 -2.98 9.96 -12.64
C ALA A 29 -2.85 10.11 -11.10
N PRO A 30 -3.74 10.85 -10.44
CA PRO A 30 -3.65 11.10 -8.98
C PRO A 30 -3.50 9.82 -8.14
N GLU A 31 -4.20 8.75 -8.48
CA GLU A 31 -4.08 7.45 -7.80
C GLU A 31 -2.69 6.84 -7.96
N GLN A 32 -2.06 6.99 -9.12
CA GLN A 32 -0.69 6.53 -9.35
C GLN A 32 0.35 7.36 -8.59
N GLN A 33 0.11 8.67 -8.48
CA GLN A 33 0.97 9.55 -7.66
C GLN A 33 0.87 9.17 -6.17
N ALA A 34 -0.35 8.96 -5.66
CA ALA A 34 -0.58 8.52 -4.28
C ALA A 34 0.05 7.16 -3.99
N LYS A 35 -0.06 6.21 -4.94
CA LYS A 35 0.56 4.89 -4.85
C LYS A 35 2.09 5.00 -4.75
N GLN A 36 2.72 5.79 -5.61
CA GLN A 36 4.18 5.99 -5.57
C GLN A 36 4.62 6.67 -4.27
N TRP A 37 3.85 7.64 -3.80
CA TRP A 37 4.12 8.31 -2.53
C TRP A 37 4.03 7.31 -1.36
N LEU A 38 2.97 6.52 -1.26
CA LEU A 38 2.81 5.49 -0.21
C LEU A 38 3.97 4.50 -0.20
N LEU A 39 4.34 3.96 -1.37
CA LEU A 39 5.49 3.05 -1.49
C LEU A 39 6.80 3.71 -1.04
N GLY A 40 6.99 4.98 -1.39
CA GLY A 40 8.14 5.77 -0.95
C GLY A 40 8.20 5.94 0.56
N GLU A 41 7.07 6.28 1.21
CA GLU A 41 7.00 6.43 2.67
C GLU A 41 7.18 5.09 3.39
N ILE A 42 6.57 3.99 2.90
CA ILE A 42 6.77 2.64 3.45
C ILE A 42 8.26 2.27 3.39
N ASN A 43 8.92 2.49 2.26
CA ASN A 43 10.34 2.20 2.12
C ASN A 43 11.24 3.13 2.95
N SER A 44 10.84 4.39 3.13
CA SER A 44 11.51 5.32 4.03
C SER A 44 11.42 4.87 5.48
N TYR A 45 10.24 4.41 5.92
CA TYR A 45 10.06 3.83 7.25
C TYR A 45 10.92 2.57 7.43
N ARG A 46 10.92 1.64 6.46
CA ARG A 46 11.78 0.44 6.48
C ARG A 46 13.27 0.77 6.62
N ALA A 47 13.72 1.83 5.95
CA ALA A 47 15.10 2.28 6.05
C ALA A 47 15.47 2.76 7.47
N THR A 48 14.53 3.27 8.28
CA THR A 48 14.76 3.61 9.69
C THR A 48 15.03 2.38 10.55
N LEU A 49 14.52 1.22 10.13
CA LEU A 49 14.68 -0.09 10.78
C LEU A 49 15.84 -0.91 10.18
N GLU A 50 16.61 -0.33 9.27
CA GLU A 50 17.69 -1.00 8.52
C GLU A 50 17.22 -2.17 7.66
N PHE A 51 15.93 -2.22 7.26
CA PHE A 51 15.39 -3.22 6.35
C PHE A 51 15.60 -2.82 4.88
N ALA A 52 15.76 -3.82 4.01
CA ALA A 52 15.81 -3.59 2.57
C ALA A 52 14.47 -3.02 2.05
N PRO A 53 14.48 -2.17 1.01
CA PRO A 53 13.24 -1.67 0.42
C PRO A 53 12.41 -2.81 -0.18
N LEU A 54 11.09 -2.64 -0.14
CA LEU A 54 10.14 -3.51 -0.85
C LEU A 54 10.18 -3.18 -2.34
N GLU A 55 10.17 -4.21 -3.16
CA GLU A 55 10.01 -4.10 -4.60
C GLU A 55 8.54 -4.32 -4.99
N GLU A 56 7.94 -3.37 -5.71
CA GLU A 56 6.60 -3.53 -6.23
C GLU A 56 6.55 -4.61 -7.31
N VAL A 57 5.64 -5.57 -7.15
CA VAL A 57 5.37 -6.60 -8.15
C VAL A 57 4.01 -6.33 -8.79
N LYS A 58 4.00 -6.14 -10.11
CA LYS A 58 2.78 -5.80 -10.84
C LYS A 58 1.64 -6.79 -10.59
N GLN A 59 1.91 -8.09 -10.61
CA GLN A 59 0.89 -9.12 -10.35
C GLN A 59 0.26 -8.97 -8.98
N LEU A 60 1.06 -8.64 -7.95
CA LEU A 60 0.57 -8.42 -6.60
C LEU A 60 -0.24 -7.12 -6.50
N SER A 61 0.18 -6.05 -7.19
CA SER A 61 -0.60 -4.81 -7.29
C SER A 61 -1.90 -4.99 -8.05
N ASP A 62 -1.92 -5.81 -9.13
CA ASP A 62 -3.14 -6.17 -9.85
C ASP A 62 -4.10 -6.96 -8.93
N ALA A 63 -3.58 -7.80 -8.02
CA ALA A 63 -4.38 -8.50 -7.02
C ALA A 63 -5.00 -7.53 -6.00
N GLU A 64 -4.21 -6.57 -5.47
CA GLU A 64 -4.74 -5.52 -4.59
C GLU A 64 -5.78 -4.64 -5.30
N GLN A 65 -5.61 -4.40 -6.62
CA GLN A 65 -6.56 -3.61 -7.41
C GLN A 65 -7.97 -4.23 -7.41
N ILE A 66 -8.09 -5.56 -7.35
CA ILE A 66 -9.40 -6.23 -7.32
C ILE A 66 -10.19 -5.82 -6.07
N TRP A 67 -9.52 -5.70 -4.93
CA TRP A 67 -10.15 -5.24 -3.69
C TRP A 67 -10.68 -3.83 -3.83
N VAL A 68 -9.83 -2.88 -4.20
CA VAL A 68 -10.23 -1.48 -4.28
C VAL A 68 -11.32 -1.24 -5.34
N GLU A 69 -11.32 -2.00 -6.45
CA GLU A 69 -12.36 -1.93 -7.46
C GLU A 69 -13.73 -2.43 -6.96
N GLN A 70 -13.76 -3.43 -6.08
CA GLN A 70 -15.01 -3.88 -5.47
C GLN A 70 -15.64 -2.74 -4.63
N PHE A 71 -14.82 -2.05 -3.84
CA PHE A 71 -15.27 -0.89 -3.06
C PHE A 71 -15.74 0.25 -3.96
N ARG A 72 -14.98 0.56 -5.02
CA ARG A 72 -15.34 1.57 -6.01
C ARG A 72 -16.67 1.24 -6.69
N ALA A 73 -16.86 0.00 -7.14
CA ALA A 73 -18.08 -0.43 -7.78
C ALA A 73 -19.32 -0.33 -6.88
N ALA A 74 -19.12 -0.54 -5.58
CA ALA A 74 -20.17 -0.38 -4.57
C ALA A 74 -20.40 1.09 -4.17
N GLY A 75 -19.47 2.01 -4.47
CA GLY A 75 -19.48 3.40 -3.98
C GLY A 75 -19.40 3.48 -2.45
N LYS A 76 -18.66 2.54 -1.81
CA LYS A 76 -18.59 2.40 -0.36
C LYS A 76 -17.16 2.13 0.09
N THR A 77 -16.87 2.45 1.33
CA THR A 77 -15.57 2.19 1.99
C THR A 77 -15.67 1.10 3.05
N GLU A 78 -16.86 0.54 3.24
CA GLU A 78 -17.18 -0.59 4.12
C GLU A 78 -18.10 -1.55 3.36
N LEU A 79 -17.75 -2.83 3.32
CA LEU A 79 -18.50 -3.87 2.63
C LEU A 79 -18.74 -5.04 3.58
N PRO A 80 -19.97 -5.64 3.60
CA PRO A 80 -20.20 -6.88 4.32
C PRO A 80 -19.22 -7.97 3.88
N GLU A 81 -18.62 -8.68 4.85
CA GLU A 81 -17.68 -9.78 4.58
C GLU A 81 -18.27 -10.80 3.60
N SER A 82 -19.54 -11.17 3.79
CA SER A 82 -20.25 -12.10 2.92
C SER A 82 -20.29 -11.74 1.44
N THR A 83 -20.07 -10.45 1.11
CA THR A 83 -20.05 -9.98 -0.30
C THR A 83 -18.64 -10.03 -0.91
N THR A 84 -17.61 -10.37 -0.12
CA THR A 84 -16.19 -10.30 -0.54
C THR A 84 -15.58 -11.65 -0.91
N ASN A 85 -16.31 -12.75 -0.78
CA ASN A 85 -15.79 -14.11 -0.98
C ASN A 85 -15.18 -14.34 -2.38
N GLU A 86 -15.85 -13.91 -3.44
CA GLU A 86 -15.33 -14.05 -4.81
C GLU A 86 -14.05 -13.23 -5.02
N THR A 87 -14.03 -11.99 -4.49
CA THR A 87 -12.86 -11.13 -4.55
C THR A 87 -11.69 -11.75 -3.82
N HIS A 88 -11.91 -12.31 -2.62
CA HIS A 88 -10.89 -13.02 -1.86
C HIS A 88 -10.35 -14.25 -2.61
N GLN A 89 -11.22 -15.08 -3.20
CA GLN A 89 -10.81 -16.24 -3.98
C GLN A 89 -9.96 -15.84 -5.19
N LYS A 90 -10.38 -14.80 -5.93
CA LYS A 90 -9.65 -14.28 -7.08
C LYS A 90 -8.29 -13.70 -6.66
N TRP A 91 -8.26 -12.90 -5.62
CA TRP A 91 -7.03 -12.36 -5.03
C TRP A 91 -6.08 -13.50 -4.62
N ALA A 92 -6.59 -14.52 -3.90
CA ALA A 92 -5.80 -15.66 -3.46
C ALA A 92 -5.22 -16.45 -4.65
N SER A 93 -5.98 -16.62 -5.74
CA SER A 93 -5.48 -17.28 -6.95
C SER A 93 -4.35 -16.53 -7.63
N MET A 94 -4.35 -15.20 -7.56
CA MET A 94 -3.30 -14.35 -8.15
C MET A 94 -2.05 -14.28 -7.29
N THR A 95 -2.19 -14.45 -5.98
CA THR A 95 -1.10 -14.32 -5.00
C THR A 95 -0.55 -15.65 -4.49
N GLY A 96 -1.15 -16.78 -4.88
CA GLY A 96 -0.88 -18.12 -4.31
C GLY A 96 0.55 -18.64 -4.45
N ASN A 97 1.38 -18.02 -5.30
CA ASN A 97 2.81 -18.34 -5.43
C ASN A 97 3.71 -17.55 -4.47
N TRP A 98 3.12 -16.68 -3.64
CA TRP A 98 3.81 -15.78 -2.73
C TRP A 98 3.42 -16.07 -1.29
N THR A 99 4.38 -15.99 -0.37
CA THR A 99 4.07 -16.08 1.07
C THR A 99 3.73 -14.68 1.58
N ARG A 100 2.44 -14.44 1.88
CA ARG A 100 2.00 -13.18 2.45
C ARG A 100 2.50 -13.04 3.90
N CYS A 101 3.15 -11.93 4.19
CA CYS A 101 3.60 -11.58 5.54
C CYS A 101 2.55 -10.75 6.28
N ASP A 102 1.98 -9.73 5.60
CA ASP A 102 1.00 -8.82 6.22
C ASP A 102 0.14 -8.10 5.15
N THR A 103 -0.91 -7.42 5.62
CA THR A 103 -1.81 -6.59 4.80
C THR A 103 -2.09 -5.29 5.54
N PHE A 104 -2.05 -4.17 4.82
CA PHE A 104 -2.36 -2.84 5.32
C PHE A 104 -3.48 -2.21 4.48
N GLY A 105 -4.19 -1.26 5.07
CA GLY A 105 -5.24 -0.54 4.37
C GLY A 105 -6.55 -1.31 4.24
N LEU A 106 -6.61 -2.60 4.59
CA LEU A 106 -7.84 -3.35 4.80
C LEU A 106 -8.03 -3.58 6.30
N GLY A 107 -9.03 -2.94 6.87
CA GLY A 107 -9.48 -3.18 8.23
C GLY A 107 -10.58 -4.24 8.28
N VAL A 108 -10.82 -4.78 9.47
CA VAL A 108 -11.90 -5.72 9.73
C VAL A 108 -12.74 -5.24 10.91
N LYS A 109 -14.05 -5.35 10.76
CA LYS A 109 -15.00 -5.11 11.84
C LYS A 109 -15.59 -6.43 12.30
N LYS A 110 -15.66 -6.61 13.61
CA LYS A 110 -16.21 -7.82 14.23
C LYS A 110 -17.42 -7.46 15.05
N ASP A 111 -18.36 -8.38 15.18
CA ASP A 111 -19.48 -8.26 16.10
C ASP A 111 -19.06 -8.56 17.55
N ALA A 112 -20.04 -8.54 18.46
CA ALA A 112 -19.82 -8.81 19.87
C ALA A 112 -19.36 -10.24 20.18
N SER A 113 -19.58 -11.20 19.25
CA SER A 113 -19.11 -12.59 19.35
C SER A 113 -17.68 -12.77 18.81
N GLY A 114 -17.14 -11.73 18.15
CA GLY A 114 -15.83 -11.78 17.47
C GLY A 114 -15.92 -12.27 16.02
N GLU A 115 -17.12 -12.49 15.49
CA GLU A 115 -17.33 -12.86 14.09
C GLU A 115 -17.08 -11.66 13.19
N LEU A 116 -16.40 -11.89 12.05
CA LEU A 116 -16.13 -10.88 11.05
C LEU A 116 -17.42 -10.51 10.32
N ILE A 117 -17.78 -9.22 10.34
CA ILE A 117 -19.01 -8.72 9.71
C ILE A 117 -18.74 -7.81 8.51
N ASP A 118 -17.72 -6.96 8.57
CA ASP A 118 -17.41 -6.02 7.51
C ASP A 118 -15.89 -5.94 7.25
N ILE A 119 -15.56 -5.62 6.00
CA ILE A 119 -14.23 -5.24 5.54
C ILE A 119 -14.23 -3.73 5.27
N LEU A 120 -13.21 -3.02 5.75
CA LEU A 120 -13.08 -1.58 5.61
C LEU A 120 -11.84 -1.21 4.81
N LEU A 121 -11.94 -0.17 3.99
CA LEU A 121 -10.82 0.36 3.21
C LEU A 121 -10.28 1.62 3.88
N ALA A 122 -8.98 1.67 4.14
CA ALA A 122 -8.34 2.81 4.79
C ALA A 122 -8.16 3.98 3.82
N LYS A 123 -8.29 5.20 4.35
CA LYS A 123 -7.95 6.42 3.61
C LYS A 123 -6.46 6.48 3.33
N VAL A 124 -6.09 7.05 2.17
CA VAL A 124 -4.71 7.47 1.94
C VAL A 124 -4.41 8.61 2.92
N PRO A 125 -3.38 8.49 3.76
CA PRO A 125 -2.96 9.56 4.65
C PRO A 125 -2.58 10.81 3.86
N ALA A 126 -2.75 11.99 4.44
CA ALA A 126 -2.35 13.23 3.78
C ALA A 126 -0.82 13.29 3.62
N ASN A 127 -0.34 13.85 2.52
CA ASN A 127 1.10 14.09 2.33
C ASN A 127 1.55 15.33 3.12
N THR A 128 1.39 15.25 4.43
CA THR A 128 1.80 16.25 5.43
C THR A 128 2.64 15.57 6.51
N PRO A 129 3.38 16.31 7.35
CA PRO A 129 4.11 15.72 8.46
C PRO A 129 3.24 14.84 9.37
N GLU A 130 1.99 15.26 9.63
CA GLU A 130 1.03 14.54 10.47
C GLU A 130 0.58 13.22 9.80
N GLY A 131 0.23 13.27 8.51
CA GLY A 131 -0.18 12.06 7.77
C GLY A 131 0.96 11.06 7.60
N LYS A 132 2.20 11.52 7.48
CA LYS A 132 3.39 10.66 7.49
C LYS A 132 3.61 10.02 8.86
N ALA A 133 3.38 10.75 9.94
CA ALA A 133 3.48 10.22 11.29
C ALA A 133 2.40 9.15 11.53
N GLU A 134 1.15 9.40 11.11
CA GLU A 134 0.06 8.43 11.16
C GLU A 134 0.40 7.13 10.42
N LEU A 135 0.93 7.24 9.19
CA LEU A 135 1.36 6.06 8.42
C LEU A 135 2.49 5.31 9.13
N SER A 136 3.50 6.04 9.65
CA SER A 136 4.62 5.44 10.37
C SER A 136 4.16 4.72 11.64
N GLU A 137 3.20 5.28 12.38
CA GLU A 137 2.62 4.65 13.56
C GLU A 137 1.88 3.36 13.19
N ALA A 138 1.05 3.40 12.13
CA ALA A 138 0.37 2.22 11.62
C ALA A 138 1.35 1.11 11.22
N LEU A 139 2.43 1.45 10.51
CA LEU A 139 3.46 0.51 10.09
C LEU A 139 4.25 -0.07 11.28
N ASN A 140 4.44 0.71 12.35
CA ASN A 140 5.18 0.26 13.53
C ASN A 140 4.53 -0.94 14.23
N HIS A 141 3.21 -1.05 14.22
CA HIS A 141 2.48 -2.21 14.76
C HIS A 141 2.77 -3.52 13.99
N HIS A 142 3.30 -3.42 12.78
CA HIS A 142 3.59 -4.53 11.87
C HIS A 142 5.09 -4.70 11.58
N ALA A 143 5.95 -3.97 12.28
CA ALA A 143 7.39 -3.92 12.00
C ALA A 143 8.07 -5.31 11.96
N PHE A 144 7.65 -6.23 12.84
CA PHE A 144 8.18 -7.59 12.88
C PHE A 144 7.90 -8.35 11.58
N ASN A 145 6.65 -8.27 11.08
CA ASN A 145 6.27 -8.95 9.83
C ASN A 145 6.98 -8.31 8.62
N LEU A 146 7.24 -7.01 8.68
CA LEU A 146 7.94 -6.31 7.61
C LEU A 146 9.39 -6.75 7.44
N SER A 147 10.07 -7.26 8.47
CA SER A 147 11.50 -7.61 8.42
C SER A 147 11.82 -8.67 7.37
N ALA A 148 10.95 -9.67 7.19
CA ALA A 148 11.14 -10.78 6.26
C ALA A 148 10.62 -10.51 4.85
N CYS A 149 9.91 -9.39 4.64
CA CYS A 149 9.27 -9.12 3.36
C CYS A 149 10.23 -8.44 2.38
N THR A 150 10.10 -8.78 1.11
CA THR A 150 10.90 -8.22 0.01
C THR A 150 10.04 -7.68 -1.12
N ARG A 151 8.75 -8.01 -1.16
CA ARG A 151 7.81 -7.66 -2.23
C ARG A 151 6.56 -7.01 -1.69
N ILE A 152 5.93 -6.19 -2.52
CA ILE A 152 4.68 -5.52 -2.20
C ILE A 152 3.74 -5.50 -3.41
N GLY A 153 2.47 -5.74 -3.16
CA GLY A 153 1.36 -5.31 -4.01
C GLY A 153 0.67 -4.13 -3.36
N ILE A 154 0.33 -3.10 -4.13
CA ILE A 154 -0.30 -1.88 -3.61
C ILE A 154 -1.29 -1.33 -4.63
N ALA A 155 -2.47 -0.93 -4.18
CA ALA A 155 -3.50 -0.30 -4.98
C ALA A 155 -4.09 0.92 -4.28
N VAL A 156 -4.51 1.90 -5.08
CA VAL A 156 -5.18 3.12 -4.64
C VAL A 156 -6.43 3.31 -5.49
N VAL A 157 -7.48 3.80 -4.89
CA VAL A 157 -8.76 4.10 -5.54
C VAL A 157 -9.33 5.41 -5.04
N THR A 158 -10.07 6.11 -5.90
CA THR A 158 -10.87 7.29 -5.50
C THR A 158 -12.34 6.90 -5.41
N ILE A 159 -12.96 7.17 -4.27
CA ILE A 159 -14.39 7.00 -3.99
C ILE A 159 -14.88 8.33 -3.44
N ASP A 160 -15.90 8.93 -4.07
CA ASP A 160 -16.49 10.22 -3.67
C ASP A 160 -15.45 11.34 -3.46
N GLY A 161 -14.43 11.39 -4.34
CA GLY A 161 -13.37 12.42 -4.31
C GLY A 161 -12.31 12.21 -3.22
N GLN A 162 -12.39 11.15 -2.42
CA GLN A 162 -11.40 10.78 -1.42
C GLN A 162 -10.62 9.55 -1.87
N MET A 163 -9.30 9.54 -1.69
CA MET A 163 -8.46 8.38 -2.01
C MET A 163 -8.38 7.39 -0.85
N TYR A 164 -8.45 6.11 -1.19
CA TYR A 164 -8.32 4.96 -0.30
C TYR A 164 -7.29 3.99 -0.86
N TRP A 165 -6.75 3.13 -0.02
CA TRP A 165 -5.68 2.23 -0.42
C TRP A 165 -5.69 0.91 0.32
N THR A 166 -5.02 -0.07 -0.27
CA THR A 166 -4.61 -1.32 0.36
C THR A 166 -3.27 -1.76 -0.17
N CYS A 167 -2.52 -2.49 0.62
CA CYS A 167 -1.36 -3.23 0.16
C CYS A 167 -1.16 -4.51 0.96
N SER A 168 -0.52 -5.49 0.34
CA SER A 168 -0.01 -6.67 1.02
C SER A 168 1.47 -6.85 0.73
N VAL A 169 2.21 -7.32 1.74
CA VAL A 169 3.65 -7.55 1.68
C VAL A 169 3.96 -9.04 1.73
N TYR A 170 5.01 -9.44 1.00
CA TYR A 170 5.32 -10.84 0.71
C TYR A 170 6.82 -11.12 0.83
N SER A 171 7.13 -12.37 1.18
CA SER A 171 8.48 -12.94 1.12
C SER A 171 8.68 -13.81 -0.12
#